data_1777c1c73e46f31f103ba899dc3d56d9
#
_entry.id   1777c1c73e46f31f103ba899dc3d56d9
#
_cell.length_a   1.000
_cell.length_b   1.000
_cell.length_c   1.000
_cell.angle_alpha   90.00
_cell.angle_beta   90.00
_cell.angle_gamma   90.00
#
_symmetry.space_group_name_H-M   'P 1'
#
loop_
_entity.id
_entity.type
_entity.pdbx_description
1 polymer ?
#
loop_
_entity_poly.entity_id
_entity_poly.type
_entity_poly.pdbx_seq_one_letter_code
_entity_poly.pdbx_strand_id
1 'polypeptide(L)'
;MEQMFEFVGNHPYLWMGLAAVMVMIIKSEYESRTSQSVQIIPMNAIRLLNNNDDALIIDVRESAEFAKGHIKGAINLPLSSFKDKLSSVSKPKDTAVLTYCTSGVSSGKACRLLTQAGFSNVHNIAGGINGWLDAKLPVTKK
;
A
#
# COMPACT_ATOMS: atom_id res chain seq x y z
N MET A 1 18.30 42.95 -13.36
CA MET A 1 18.37 41.60 -13.97
C MET A 1 19.80 41.08 -14.01
N GLU A 2 20.80 41.94 -14.23
CA GLU A 2 22.21 41.52 -14.25
C GLU A 2 22.70 40.88 -12.95
N GLN A 3 22.33 41.41 -11.78
CA GLN A 3 22.68 40.85 -10.46
C GLN A 3 22.17 39.42 -10.23
N MET A 4 21.05 39.07 -10.81
CA MET A 4 20.52 37.71 -10.72
C MET A 4 21.33 36.71 -11.55
N PHE A 5 21.77 37.10 -12.76
CA PHE A 5 22.63 36.26 -13.61
C PHE A 5 24.02 36.06 -13.00
N GLU A 6 24.55 37.11 -12.34
CA GLU A 6 25.84 37.05 -11.64
C GLU A 6 25.77 36.14 -10.40
N PHE A 7 24.67 36.20 -9.64
CA PHE A 7 24.41 35.30 -8.49
C PHE A 7 24.28 33.85 -8.92
N VAL A 8 23.58 33.58 -10.03
CA VAL A 8 23.45 32.25 -10.61
C VAL A 8 24.79 31.67 -11.03
N GLY A 9 25.63 32.49 -11.68
CA GLY A 9 26.94 32.05 -12.14
C GLY A 9 27.95 31.79 -11.01
N ASN A 10 27.86 32.53 -9.91
CA ASN A 10 28.81 32.43 -8.80
C ASN A 10 28.51 31.32 -7.79
N HIS A 11 27.30 30.73 -7.82
CA HIS A 11 26.90 29.70 -6.85
C HIS A 11 26.26 28.44 -7.49
N PRO A 12 26.98 27.76 -8.40
CA PRO A 12 26.43 26.60 -9.12
C PRO A 12 25.99 25.45 -8.19
N TYR A 13 26.66 25.30 -7.04
CA TYR A 13 26.31 24.28 -6.03
C TYR A 13 24.96 24.52 -5.35
N LEU A 14 24.51 25.79 -5.22
CA LEU A 14 23.18 26.10 -4.70
C LEU A 14 22.10 25.66 -5.69
N TRP A 15 22.31 25.84 -6.97
CA TRP A 15 21.39 25.41 -8.02
C TRP A 15 21.36 23.89 -8.17
N MET A 16 22.50 23.22 -8.01
CA MET A 16 22.57 21.77 -7.96
C MET A 16 21.79 21.22 -6.75
N GLY A 17 21.95 21.85 -5.58
CA GLY A 17 21.20 21.49 -4.39
C GLY A 17 19.69 21.70 -4.57
N LEU A 18 19.27 22.83 -5.13
CA LEU A 18 17.88 23.12 -5.44
C LEU A 18 17.29 22.13 -6.43
N ALA A 19 18.03 21.82 -7.50
CA ALA A 19 17.62 20.84 -8.50
C ALA A 19 17.47 19.44 -7.88
N ALA A 20 18.38 19.02 -7.00
CA ALA A 20 18.31 17.75 -6.30
C ALA A 20 17.07 17.67 -5.40
N VAL A 21 16.75 18.73 -4.66
CA VAL A 21 15.56 18.83 -3.83
C VAL A 21 14.29 18.78 -4.68
N MET A 22 14.25 19.51 -5.80
CA MET A 22 13.12 19.49 -6.73
C MET A 22 12.88 18.09 -7.31
N VAL A 23 13.94 17.41 -7.74
CA VAL A 23 13.84 16.01 -8.22
C VAL A 23 13.32 15.10 -7.11
N MET A 24 13.77 15.29 -5.87
CA MET A 24 13.31 14.50 -4.71
C MET A 24 11.82 14.75 -4.42
N ILE A 25 11.37 15.99 -4.49
CA ILE A 25 9.95 16.36 -4.32
C ILE A 25 9.11 15.76 -5.44
N ILE A 26 9.53 15.92 -6.70
CA ILE A 26 8.82 15.39 -7.87
C ILE A 26 8.73 13.87 -7.78
N LYS A 27 9.81 13.20 -7.40
CA LYS A 27 9.83 11.74 -7.21
C LYS A 27 8.89 11.31 -6.09
N SER A 28 8.92 12.01 -4.95
CA SER A 28 8.01 11.75 -3.82
C SER A 28 6.54 11.95 -4.21
N GLU A 29 6.24 13.02 -4.94
CA GLU A 29 4.89 13.31 -5.42
C GLU A 29 4.43 12.28 -6.46
N TYR A 30 5.31 11.89 -7.38
CA TYR A 30 5.02 10.86 -8.38
C TYR A 30 4.76 9.50 -7.71
N GLU A 31 5.57 9.11 -6.72
CA GLU A 31 5.36 7.90 -5.93
C GLU A 31 4.05 7.96 -5.12
N SER A 32 3.70 9.13 -4.61
CA SER A 32 2.44 9.34 -3.87
C SER A 32 1.21 9.22 -4.78
N ARG A 33 1.26 9.78 -5.98
CA ARG A 33 0.15 9.73 -6.95
C ARG A 33 -0.04 8.36 -7.59
N THR A 34 1.04 7.62 -7.80
CA THR A 34 0.98 6.24 -8.31
C THR A 34 0.48 5.27 -7.24
N SER A 35 0.33 5.74 -6.02
CA SER A 35 -0.11 5.00 -4.82
C SER A 35 -1.60 5.10 -4.54
N GLN A 36 -2.43 5.38 -5.51
CA GLN A 36 -3.88 5.33 -5.30
C GLN A 36 -4.37 3.88 -5.19
N SER A 37 -3.92 3.21 -4.12
CA SER A 37 -4.71 2.11 -3.59
C SER A 37 -6.03 2.72 -3.10
N VAL A 38 -7.13 2.26 -3.66
CA VAL A 38 -8.45 2.69 -3.21
C VAL A 38 -8.60 2.26 -1.75
N GLN A 39 -8.59 3.23 -0.84
CA GLN A 39 -8.87 2.95 0.56
C GLN A 39 -10.36 2.72 0.72
N ILE A 40 -10.71 1.60 1.33
CA ILE A 40 -12.11 1.27 1.64
C ILE A 40 -12.29 1.09 3.15
N ILE A 41 -13.40 1.57 3.66
CA ILE A 41 -13.78 1.36 5.06
C ILE A 41 -14.13 -0.12 5.30
N PRO A 42 -13.95 -0.65 6.53
CA PRO A 42 -14.20 -2.06 6.82
C PRO A 42 -15.57 -2.57 6.38
N MET A 43 -16.61 -1.76 6.51
CA MET A 43 -17.95 -2.15 6.09
C MET A 43 -18.07 -2.37 4.58
N ASN A 44 -17.40 -1.55 3.76
CA ASN A 44 -17.37 -1.74 2.32
C ASN A 44 -16.47 -2.92 1.92
N ALA A 45 -15.43 -3.21 2.71
CA ALA A 45 -14.61 -4.41 2.54
C ALA A 45 -15.45 -5.68 2.68
N ILE A 46 -16.33 -5.75 3.69
CA ILE A 46 -17.27 -6.88 3.85
C ILE A 46 -18.20 -7.00 2.64
N ARG A 47 -18.75 -5.88 2.15
CA ARG A 47 -19.61 -5.92 0.96
C ARG A 47 -18.86 -6.44 -0.27
N LEU A 48 -17.61 -6.01 -0.44
CA LEU A 48 -16.77 -6.48 -1.54
C LEU A 48 -16.51 -7.98 -1.42
N LEU A 49 -16.22 -8.49 -0.23
CA LEU A 49 -16.00 -9.91 0.03
C LEU A 49 -17.27 -10.74 -0.22
N ASN A 50 -18.42 -10.24 0.20
CA ASN A 50 -19.70 -10.95 0.01
C ASN A 50 -20.15 -11.00 -1.47
N ASN A 51 -19.67 -10.06 -2.28
CA ASN A 51 -20.01 -9.99 -3.71
C ASN A 51 -18.97 -10.66 -4.62
N ASN A 52 -17.84 -11.10 -4.07
CA ASN A 52 -16.75 -11.70 -4.83
C ASN A 52 -16.18 -12.91 -4.07
N ASP A 53 -16.70 -14.08 -4.38
CA ASP A 53 -16.30 -15.35 -3.73
C ASP A 53 -14.80 -15.65 -3.91
N ASP A 54 -14.20 -15.17 -4.99
CA ASP A 54 -12.78 -15.36 -5.31
C ASP A 54 -11.86 -14.25 -4.76
N ALA A 55 -12.41 -13.29 -4.02
CA ALA A 55 -11.63 -12.18 -3.46
C ALA A 55 -10.47 -12.69 -2.59
N LEU A 56 -9.31 -12.06 -2.76
CA LEU A 56 -8.10 -12.38 -2.02
C LEU A 56 -7.91 -11.37 -0.89
N ILE A 57 -7.70 -11.85 0.32
CA ILE A 57 -7.38 -11.02 1.48
C ILE A 57 -5.94 -11.28 1.88
N ILE A 58 -5.13 -10.23 1.96
CA ILE A 58 -3.71 -10.30 2.29
C ILE A 58 -3.41 -9.51 3.55
N ASP A 59 -2.92 -10.19 4.58
CA ASP A 59 -2.35 -9.58 5.78
C ASP A 59 -0.84 -9.42 5.59
N VAL A 60 -0.36 -8.18 5.59
CA VAL A 60 1.06 -7.87 5.39
C VAL A 60 1.84 -7.69 6.69
N ARG A 61 1.20 -7.99 7.84
CA ARG A 61 1.87 -8.00 9.14
C ARG A 61 2.80 -9.21 9.24
N GLU A 62 3.70 -9.16 10.22
CA GLU A 62 4.55 -10.30 10.53
C GLU A 62 3.71 -11.51 11.01
N SER A 63 4.23 -12.71 10.80
CA SER A 63 3.51 -13.97 11.10
C SER A 63 3.08 -14.08 12.55
N ALA A 64 3.86 -13.52 13.49
CA ALA A 64 3.50 -13.49 14.91
C ALA A 64 2.25 -12.64 15.18
N GLU A 65 2.07 -11.53 14.47
CA GLU A 65 0.88 -10.68 14.56
C GLU A 65 -0.34 -11.33 13.89
N PHE A 66 -0.13 -11.98 12.77
CA PHE A 66 -1.17 -12.75 12.07
C PHE A 66 -1.75 -13.84 12.96
N ALA A 67 -0.90 -14.58 13.68
CA ALA A 67 -1.30 -15.65 14.57
C ALA A 67 -2.14 -15.18 15.78
N LYS A 68 -1.93 -13.94 16.25
CA LYS A 68 -2.72 -13.34 17.35
C LYS A 68 -4.16 -13.07 16.97
N GLY A 69 -4.44 -12.87 15.69
CA GLY A 69 -5.78 -12.63 15.15
C GLY A 69 -5.70 -11.96 13.78
N HIS A 70 -6.50 -12.45 12.84
CA HIS A 70 -6.55 -11.97 11.46
C HIS A 70 -7.97 -12.04 10.90
N ILE A 71 -8.22 -11.38 9.80
CA ILE A 71 -9.52 -11.44 9.11
C ILE A 71 -9.69 -12.84 8.52
N LYS A 72 -10.86 -13.43 8.70
CA LYS A 72 -11.17 -14.78 8.20
C LYS A 72 -10.91 -14.88 6.70
N GLY A 73 -10.16 -15.91 6.31
CA GLY A 73 -9.79 -16.14 4.91
C GLY A 73 -8.56 -15.36 4.43
N ALA A 74 -7.95 -14.55 5.28
CA ALA A 74 -6.72 -13.84 4.95
C ALA A 74 -5.53 -14.80 4.83
N ILE A 75 -4.67 -14.53 3.85
CA ILE A 75 -3.35 -15.15 3.74
C ILE A 75 -2.29 -14.20 4.30
N ASN A 76 -1.28 -14.75 4.95
CA ASN A 76 -0.19 -13.94 5.50
C ASN A 76 0.96 -13.81 4.49
N LEU A 77 1.19 -12.60 4.03
CA LEU A 77 2.32 -12.23 3.18
C LEU A 77 3.05 -11.04 3.81
N PRO A 78 3.95 -11.27 4.77
CA PRO A 78 4.69 -10.19 5.43
C PRO A 78 5.36 -9.26 4.42
N LEU A 79 5.32 -7.96 4.69
CA LEU A 79 5.87 -6.95 3.78
C LEU A 79 7.37 -7.15 3.56
N SER A 80 8.09 -7.70 4.55
CA SER A 80 9.51 -8.04 4.50
C SER A 80 9.85 -9.06 3.39
N SER A 81 8.94 -10.00 3.10
CA SER A 81 9.10 -11.04 2.06
C SER A 81 8.05 -10.97 0.95
N PHE A 82 7.36 -9.83 0.84
CA PHE A 82 6.19 -9.70 -0.04
C PHE A 82 6.51 -9.96 -1.51
N LYS A 83 7.60 -9.37 -2.02
CA LYS A 83 8.00 -9.53 -3.43
C LYS A 83 8.29 -10.98 -3.80
N ASP A 84 8.98 -11.68 -2.92
CA ASP A 84 9.39 -13.08 -3.16
C ASP A 84 8.19 -14.02 -3.14
N LYS A 85 7.25 -13.76 -2.24
CA LYS A 85 6.04 -14.57 -2.09
C LYS A 85 4.90 -14.18 -3.04
N LEU A 86 4.95 -12.97 -3.61
CA LEU A 86 3.92 -12.49 -4.54
C LEU A 86 3.80 -13.39 -5.78
N SER A 87 4.91 -13.95 -6.25
CA SER A 87 4.94 -14.89 -7.37
C SER A 87 4.14 -16.18 -7.10
N SER A 88 3.98 -16.55 -5.82
CA SER A 88 3.17 -17.72 -5.42
C SER A 88 1.66 -17.46 -5.42
N VAL A 89 1.24 -16.21 -5.54
CA VAL A 89 -0.17 -15.82 -5.61
C VAL A 89 -0.69 -16.06 -7.03
N SER A 90 -1.21 -17.27 -7.26
CA SER A 90 -1.77 -17.67 -8.55
C SER A 90 -3.26 -17.33 -8.62
N LYS A 91 -3.56 -16.05 -8.88
CA LYS A 91 -4.93 -15.55 -9.09
C LYS A 91 -5.02 -14.71 -10.35
N PRO A 92 -6.18 -14.67 -11.02
CA PRO A 92 -6.42 -13.75 -12.13
C PRO A 92 -6.13 -12.30 -11.74
N LYS A 93 -5.65 -11.48 -12.68
CA LYS A 93 -5.22 -10.11 -12.40
C LYS A 93 -6.37 -9.13 -12.16
N ASP A 94 -7.58 -9.49 -12.51
CA ASP A 94 -8.83 -8.78 -12.24
C ASP A 94 -9.50 -9.17 -10.91
N THR A 95 -8.97 -10.18 -10.22
CA THR A 95 -9.44 -10.59 -8.90
C THR A 95 -9.40 -9.42 -7.92
N ALA A 96 -10.47 -9.23 -7.15
CA ALA A 96 -10.50 -8.25 -6.08
C ALA A 96 -9.51 -8.65 -4.97
N VAL A 97 -8.56 -7.77 -4.68
CA VAL A 97 -7.53 -7.98 -3.65
C VAL A 97 -7.68 -6.94 -2.56
N LEU A 98 -7.84 -7.41 -1.35
CA LEU A 98 -7.87 -6.60 -0.14
C LEU A 98 -6.55 -6.78 0.61
N THR A 99 -5.89 -5.68 0.93
CA THR A 99 -4.70 -5.70 1.77
C THR A 99 -4.95 -4.97 3.08
N TYR A 100 -4.33 -5.40 4.13
CA TYR A 100 -4.32 -4.69 5.40
C TYR A 100 -3.05 -4.95 6.20
N CYS A 101 -2.72 -4.01 7.06
CA CYS A 101 -1.71 -4.13 8.10
C CYS A 101 -2.32 -3.75 9.45
N THR A 102 -1.54 -3.29 10.41
CA THR A 102 -2.05 -2.85 11.71
C THR A 102 -2.89 -1.56 11.59
N SER A 103 -2.40 -0.55 10.89
CA SER A 103 -3.01 0.79 10.78
C SER A 103 -3.45 1.20 9.37
N GLY A 104 -3.16 0.39 8.34
CA GLY A 104 -3.44 0.71 6.94
C GLY A 104 -2.32 1.45 6.19
N VAL A 105 -1.23 1.83 6.86
CA VAL A 105 -0.11 2.58 6.24
C VAL A 105 0.82 1.65 5.47
N SER A 106 1.35 0.63 6.11
CA SER A 106 2.31 -0.31 5.49
C SER A 106 1.69 -1.13 4.35
N SER A 107 0.40 -1.43 4.44
CA SER A 107 -0.36 -2.14 3.40
C SER A 107 -0.48 -1.35 2.10
N GLY A 108 -0.37 -0.01 2.14
CA GLY A 108 -0.28 0.81 0.94
C GLY A 108 0.91 0.47 0.04
N LYS A 109 2.05 0.04 0.63
CA LYS A 109 3.21 -0.46 -0.13
C LYS A 109 2.89 -1.78 -0.84
N ALA A 110 2.19 -2.67 -0.17
CA ALA A 110 1.74 -3.94 -0.76
C ALA A 110 0.77 -3.71 -1.93
N CYS A 111 -0.16 -2.76 -1.80
CA CYS A 111 -1.05 -2.38 -2.89
C CYS A 111 -0.28 -1.93 -4.14
N ARG A 112 0.77 -1.12 -3.97
CA ARG A 112 1.63 -0.70 -5.10
C ARG A 112 2.30 -1.89 -5.78
N LEU A 113 2.87 -2.81 -4.98
CA LEU A 113 3.53 -4.00 -5.52
C LEU A 113 2.55 -4.89 -6.27
N LEU A 114 1.32 -5.04 -5.77
CA LEU A 114 0.25 -5.75 -6.45
C LEU A 114 -0.13 -5.09 -7.78
N THR A 115 -0.32 -3.77 -7.78
CA THR A 115 -0.62 -3.02 -9.01
C THR A 115 0.51 -3.11 -10.03
N GLN A 116 1.77 -3.02 -9.59
CA GLN A 116 2.94 -3.23 -10.45
C GLN A 116 3.03 -4.65 -11.00
N ALA A 117 2.54 -5.64 -10.25
CA ALA A 117 2.44 -7.02 -10.70
C ALA A 117 1.24 -7.28 -11.65
N GLY A 118 0.47 -6.26 -11.97
CA GLY A 118 -0.62 -6.30 -12.93
C GLY A 118 -2.02 -6.49 -12.35
N PHE A 119 -2.19 -6.54 -11.02
CA PHE A 119 -3.52 -6.58 -10.41
C PHE A 119 -4.23 -5.24 -10.59
N SER A 120 -5.44 -5.25 -11.12
CA SER A 120 -6.22 -4.05 -11.45
C SER A 120 -7.23 -3.64 -10.37
N ASN A 121 -7.59 -4.55 -9.47
CA ASN A 121 -8.65 -4.36 -8.49
C ASN A 121 -8.11 -4.52 -7.06
N VAL A 122 -7.26 -3.57 -6.64
CA VAL A 122 -6.54 -3.63 -5.37
C VAL A 122 -7.07 -2.58 -4.41
N HIS A 123 -7.43 -3.00 -3.21
CA HIS A 123 -7.98 -2.17 -2.15
C HIS A 123 -7.19 -2.29 -0.86
N ASN A 124 -7.08 -1.18 -0.13
CA ASN A 124 -6.46 -1.11 1.18
C ASN A 124 -7.55 -0.87 2.25
N ILE A 125 -7.59 -1.69 3.29
CA ILE A 125 -8.54 -1.49 4.38
C ILE A 125 -8.09 -0.28 5.22
N ALA A 126 -8.93 0.75 5.24
CA ALA A 126 -8.71 1.95 6.03
C ALA A 126 -8.60 1.60 7.53
N GLY A 127 -7.55 2.10 8.18
CA GLY A 127 -7.27 1.78 9.58
C GLY A 127 -6.73 0.36 9.83
N GLY A 128 -6.56 -0.46 8.79
CA GLY A 128 -6.05 -1.82 8.90
C GLY A 128 -6.87 -2.72 9.85
N ILE A 129 -6.20 -3.62 10.56
CA ILE A 129 -6.88 -4.50 11.53
C ILE A 129 -7.47 -3.71 12.71
N ASN A 130 -6.86 -2.57 13.09
CA ASN A 130 -7.41 -1.72 14.14
C ASN A 130 -8.76 -1.14 13.73
N GLY A 131 -8.87 -0.59 12.50
CA GLY A 131 -10.14 -0.12 11.96
C GLY A 131 -11.20 -1.21 11.84
N TRP A 132 -10.78 -2.44 11.53
CA TRP A 132 -11.65 -3.61 11.50
C TRP A 132 -12.21 -3.93 12.88
N LEU A 133 -11.36 -3.93 13.91
CA LEU A 133 -11.77 -4.19 15.30
C LEU A 133 -12.63 -3.05 15.87
N ASP A 134 -12.33 -1.80 15.55
CA ASP A 134 -13.13 -0.64 15.97
C ASP A 134 -14.55 -0.71 15.39
N ALA A 135 -14.69 -1.26 14.18
CA ALA A 135 -15.98 -1.55 13.56
C ALA A 135 -16.69 -2.78 14.16
N LYS A 136 -16.15 -3.38 15.24
CA LYS A 136 -16.68 -4.58 15.92
C LYS A 136 -16.79 -5.81 15.02
N LEU A 137 -15.93 -5.90 14.02
CA LEU A 137 -15.93 -7.03 13.10
C LEU A 137 -15.07 -8.18 13.63
N PRO A 138 -15.49 -9.44 13.37
CA PRO A 138 -14.81 -10.61 13.92
C PRO A 138 -13.45 -10.85 13.29
N VAL A 139 -12.53 -11.36 14.10
CA VAL A 139 -11.24 -11.90 13.68
C VAL A 139 -11.15 -13.36 14.08
N THR A 140 -10.35 -14.13 13.37
CA THR A 140 -10.07 -15.52 13.68
C THR A 140 -8.64 -15.66 14.20
N LYS A 141 -8.41 -16.69 15.01
CA LYS A 141 -7.07 -17.11 15.46
C LYS A 141 -6.83 -18.51 14.91
N LYS A 142 -5.61 -18.76 14.57
CA LYS A 142 -5.20 -20.10 14.16
C LYS A 142 -4.37 -20.73 15.26
#